data_2d138e3a9c1d38ec7c42483945d1c1e2
#
_entry.id   2d138e3a9c1d38ec7c42483945d1c1e2
#
_cell.length_a   1.000
_cell.length_b   1.000
_cell.length_c   1.000
_cell.angle_alpha   90.00
_cell.angle_beta   90.00
_cell.angle_gamma   90.00
#
_symmetry.space_group_name_H-M   'P 1'
#
loop_
_entity.id
_entity.type
_entity.pdbx_description
1 polymer ?
#
loop_
_entity_poly.entity_id
_entity_poly.type
_entity_poly.pdbx_seq_one_letter_code
_entity_poly.pdbx_strand_id
1 'polypeptide(L)' 'GEALNGGKTVFRTTIEGPMISVHGDVAIASFVRWWNVFPHNQAPAVSTPTWVTLVLIKDREGWRIKHTHQSATAGN' A
#
# COMPACT_ATOMS: atom_id res chain seq x y z
N GLY A 1 6.81 -16.98 9.79
CA GLY A 1 6.98 -16.62 10.48
C GLY A 1 7.68 -15.70 11.36
N GLU A 2 6.94 -14.84 11.85
CA GLU A 2 7.49 -13.94 12.68
C GLU A 2 7.83 -14.46 13.94
N ALA A 3 7.14 -15.45 14.33
CA ALA A 3 7.47 -16.05 15.57
C ALA A 3 8.87 -16.50 15.54
N LEU A 4 9.28 -16.86 14.39
CA LEU A 4 10.59 -17.31 14.30
C LEU A 4 11.54 -16.25 14.50
N ASN A 5 11.10 -15.08 14.44
CA ASN A 5 12.03 -14.03 14.50
C ASN A 5 12.49 -13.69 15.85
N GLY A 6 11.86 -14.13 16.89
CA GLY A 6 12.41 -13.98 18.20
C GLY A 6 13.08 -12.67 18.45
N GLY A 7 12.36 -11.58 18.37
CA GLY A 7 12.95 -10.30 18.58
C GLY A 7 13.49 -9.66 17.34
N LYS A 8 13.17 -10.19 16.20
CA LYS A 8 13.61 -9.55 14.98
C LYS A 8 12.63 -8.49 14.57
N THR A 9 12.98 -7.75 13.53
CA THR A 9 12.18 -6.67 13.00
C THR A 9 10.85 -7.19 12.45
N VAL A 10 9.78 -6.50 12.76
CA VAL A 10 8.46 -6.85 12.28
C VAL A 10 7.99 -5.79 11.29
N PHE A 11 7.41 -6.23 10.19
CA PHE A 11 6.90 -5.33 9.17
C PHE A 11 5.39 -5.45 9.09
N ARG A 12 4.72 -4.33 8.93
CA ARG A 12 3.28 -4.30 8.74
C ARG A 12 2.92 -3.28 7.69
N THR A 13 1.82 -3.55 6.98
CA THR A 13 1.32 -2.61 5.98
C THR A 13 -0.08 -2.19 6.37
N THR A 14 -0.34 -0.90 6.36
CA THR A 14 -1.69 -0.39 6.57
C THR A 14 -2.06 0.49 5.39
N ILE A 15 -3.35 0.56 5.09
CA ILE A 15 -3.87 1.34 3.98
C ILE A 15 -4.80 2.40 4.53
N GLU A 16 -4.66 3.60 4.02
CA GLU A 16 -5.42 4.71 4.52
C GLU A 16 -6.09 5.47 3.40
N GLY A 17 -7.35 5.83 3.61
CA GLY A 17 -8.07 6.74 2.74
C GLY A 17 -8.24 6.30 1.31
N PRO A 18 -8.71 5.09 1.02
CA PRO A 18 -8.90 4.73 -0.37
C PRO A 18 -9.96 5.60 -1.01
N MET A 19 -9.64 6.11 -2.19
CA MET A 19 -10.57 6.87 -2.99
C MET A 19 -10.72 6.15 -4.31
N ILE A 20 -11.96 5.94 -4.72
CA ILE A 20 -12.24 5.21 -5.95
C ILE A 20 -13.15 6.04 -6.84
N SER A 21 -12.77 6.20 -8.09
CA SER A 21 -13.55 6.88 -9.10
C SER A 21 -13.84 5.92 -10.22
N VAL A 22 -15.09 5.78 -10.60
CA VAL A 22 -15.47 4.86 -11.66
C VAL A 22 -16.06 5.65 -12.83
N HIS A 23 -15.54 5.37 -14.02
CA HIS A 23 -15.97 6.02 -15.23
C HIS A 23 -16.20 4.95 -16.30
N GLY A 24 -17.44 4.46 -16.41
CA GLY A 24 -17.74 3.40 -17.35
C GLY A 24 -17.00 2.13 -16.96
N ASP A 25 -16.18 1.64 -17.86
CA ASP A 25 -15.42 0.42 -17.64
C ASP A 25 -14.03 0.70 -17.07
N VAL A 26 -13.78 1.90 -16.62
CA VAL A 26 -12.49 2.27 -16.06
C VAL A 26 -12.68 2.74 -14.63
N ALA A 27 -11.85 2.28 -13.73
CA ALA A 27 -11.87 2.76 -12.36
C ALA A 27 -10.47 3.15 -11.96
N ILE A 28 -10.37 4.19 -11.15
CA ILE A 28 -9.10 4.64 -10.62
C ILE A 28 -9.21 4.60 -9.11
N ALA A 29 -8.30 3.89 -8.47
CA ALA A 29 -8.24 3.79 -7.02
C ALA A 29 -6.94 4.39 -6.54
N SER A 30 -7.03 5.24 -5.52
CA SER A 30 -5.84 5.88 -4.94
C SER A 30 -5.88 5.69 -3.45
N PHE A 31 -4.75 5.39 -2.86
CA PHE A 31 -4.66 5.26 -1.41
C PHE A 31 -3.22 5.48 -0.97
N VAL A 32 -3.05 5.66 0.33
CA VAL A 32 -1.72 5.75 0.92
C VAL A 32 -1.46 4.43 1.62
N ARG A 33 -0.36 3.81 1.30
CA ARG A 33 0.06 2.59 1.95
C ARG A 33 1.19 2.94 2.90
N TRP A 34 1.01 2.62 4.17
CA TRP A 34 2.03 2.85 5.18
C TRP A 34 2.81 1.58 5.39
N TRP A 35 4.10 1.69 5.22
CA TRP A 35 5.01 0.61 5.47
C TRP A 35 5.57 0.82 6.86
N ASN A 36 5.15 -0.01 7.80
CA ASN A 36 5.50 0.18 9.22
C ASN A 36 6.55 -0.84 9.61
N VAL A 37 7.63 -0.36 10.16
CA VAL A 37 8.75 -1.20 10.57
C VAL A 37 8.92 -1.05 12.08
N PHE A 38 8.90 -2.18 12.79
CA PHE A 38 9.03 -2.20 14.25
C PHE A 38 10.29 -2.97 14.60
N PRO A 39 11.44 -2.27 14.78
CA PRO A 39 12.70 -2.94 15.09
C PRO A 39 12.66 -3.54 16.48
N HIS A 40 13.34 -4.65 16.66
CA HIS A 40 13.35 -5.33 17.95
C HIS A 40 14.39 -4.74 18.92
N ASN A 41 15.31 -3.97 18.40
CA ASN A 41 16.44 -3.53 19.21
C ASN A 41 16.18 -2.21 19.91
N GLN A 42 14.94 -1.94 20.20
CA GLN A 42 14.53 -0.72 20.88
C GLN A 42 14.71 0.53 20.06
N ALA A 43 15.02 0.41 18.82
CA ALA A 43 15.05 1.57 17.95
C ALA A 43 13.61 2.02 17.70
N PRO A 44 13.39 3.30 17.39
CA PRO A 44 12.03 3.78 17.16
C PRO A 44 11.40 3.09 15.95
N ALA A 45 10.10 2.90 16.00
CA ALA A 45 9.38 2.39 14.85
C ALA A 45 9.41 3.42 13.74
N VAL A 46 9.41 2.94 12.52
CA VAL A 46 9.46 3.80 11.35
C VAL A 46 8.24 3.53 10.49
N SER A 47 7.56 4.58 10.06
CA SER A 47 6.43 4.45 9.15
C SER A 47 6.70 5.30 7.92
N THR A 48 6.62 4.67 6.77
CA THR A 48 6.89 5.35 5.51
C THR A 48 5.65 5.30 4.63
N PRO A 49 5.11 6.43 4.23
CA PRO A 49 3.93 6.44 3.37
C PRO A 49 4.31 6.33 1.91
N THR A 50 3.48 5.63 1.15
CA THR A 50 3.64 5.53 -0.30
C THR A 50 2.27 5.79 -0.92
N TRP A 51 2.24 6.69 -1.87
CA TRP A 51 1.01 6.97 -2.60
C TRP A 51 0.88 5.96 -3.72
N VAL A 52 -0.25 5.27 -3.77
CA VAL A 52 -0.48 4.23 -4.76
C VAL A 52 -1.71 4.59 -5.58
N THR A 53 -1.59 4.47 -6.90
CA THR A 53 -2.71 4.67 -7.80
C THR A 53 -2.84 3.43 -8.66
N LEU A 54 -4.04 2.87 -8.71
CA LEU A 54 -4.34 1.72 -9.53
C LEU A 54 -5.34 2.12 -10.59
N VAL A 55 -5.10 1.67 -11.81
CA VAL A 55 -6.07 1.82 -12.89
C VAL A 55 -6.62 0.45 -13.19
N LEU A 56 -7.94 0.32 -13.11
CA LEU A 56 -8.60 -0.95 -13.33
C LEU A 56 -9.51 -0.84 -14.55
N ILE A 57 -9.57 -1.90 -15.31
CA ILE A 57 -10.42 -1.97 -16.48
C ILE A 57 -11.39 -3.12 -16.27
N LYS A 58 -12.65 -2.89 -16.60
CA LYS A 58 -13.64 -3.93 -16.50
C LYS A 58 -13.78 -4.62 -17.84
N ASP A 59 -13.73 -5.94 -17.84
CA ASP A 59 -13.98 -6.72 -19.03
C ASP A 59 -15.02 -7.78 -18.70
N ARG A 60 -15.17 -8.78 -19.54
CA ARG A 60 -16.19 -9.81 -19.34
C ARG A 60 -16.02 -10.59 -18.07
N GLU A 61 -14.79 -10.67 -17.58
CA GLU A 61 -14.49 -11.46 -16.41
C GLU A 61 -14.45 -10.65 -15.14
N GLY A 62 -14.64 -9.35 -15.24
CA GLY A 62 -14.65 -8.49 -14.09
C GLY A 62 -13.59 -7.44 -14.15
N TRP A 63 -13.29 -6.86 -12.99
CA TRP A 63 -12.31 -5.78 -12.91
C TRP A 63 -10.91 -6.35 -12.84
N ARG A 64 -10.00 -5.76 -13.62
CA ARG A 64 -8.61 -6.17 -13.61
C ARG A 64 -7.73 -4.95 -13.45
N ILE A 65 -6.64 -5.10 -12.70
CA ILE A 65 -5.66 -4.04 -12.56
C ILE A 65 -4.87 -3.95 -13.85
N LYS A 66 -4.93 -2.80 -14.49
CA LYS A 66 -4.24 -2.60 -15.75
C LYS A 66 -2.94 -1.86 -15.54
N HIS A 67 -2.86 -1.03 -14.55
CA HIS A 67 -1.67 -0.22 -14.31
C HIS A 67 -1.56 0.11 -12.83
N THR A 68 -0.36 0.13 -12.32
CA THR A 68 -0.09 0.50 -10.93
C THR A 68 1.02 1.54 -10.93
N HIS A 69 0.79 2.62 -10.22
CA HIS A 69 1.79 3.66 -10.07
C HIS A 69 1.98 3.91 -8.58
N GLN A 70 3.22 3.98 -8.15
CA GLN A 70 3.54 4.24 -6.76
C GLN A 70 4.57 5.33 -6.68
N SER A 71 4.42 6.21 -5.70
CA SER A 71 5.41 7.23 -5.47
C SER A 71 5.52 7.50 -3.99
N ALA A 72 6.71 7.78 -3.53
CA ALA A 72 6.92 8.11 -2.13
C ALA A 72 6.37 9.50 -1.86
N THR A 73 5.69 9.64 -0.73
CA THR A 73 5.20 10.94 -0.35
C THR A 73 6.09 11.58 0.68
N ALA A 74 6.86 10.78 1.40
CA ALA A 74 7.69 11.29 2.45
C ALA A 74 8.88 12.03 1.88
N GLY A 75 9.33 12.99 2.59
CA GLY A 75 10.54 13.67 2.19
C GLY A 75 10.37 14.66 1.09
N ASN A 76 9.19 14.90 0.72
CA ASN A 76 8.98 15.85 -0.35
C ASN A 76 8.84 17.23 0.13
#